data_1fff8f6e5e98c374e905a347c67c3970
#
_entry.id   1fff8f6e5e98c374e905a347c67c3970
#
_cell.length_a   1.000
_cell.length_b   1.000
_cell.length_c   1.000
_cell.angle_alpha   90.00
_cell.angle_beta   90.00
_cell.angle_gamma   90.00
#
_symmetry.space_group_name_H-M   'P 1'
#
loop_
_entity.id
_entity.type
_entity.pdbx_description
1 polymer ?
#
loop_
_entity_poly.entity_id
_entity_poly.type
_entity_poly.pdbx_seq_one_letter_code
_entity_poly.pdbx_strand_id
1 'polypeptide(L)'
;MKTKGHKAFASLRAGVVATVAAALVITPLAVANSAEVPTFGKKCTTEGVSTGQKTTSLICTEGSNGKLTWQRVRLGSTKANPVATSTPPKGSIEFHHWRPEDKAVFQSIIDKYEAKYPGTKINQVIMTSVDYTNLAYAKISPNKKAALFVTSRGGQFNQFYAGGLLADLSNQRFIRQNVISSALTPGTVNGKIYGLPYQSLFNNPLYNAELFAKQGWKVPTTWSQTLAFCKTAKAAGFIPFAWPGATRGNAGQIINSFLMNSAPDLATLTERVAAIDTGKADLLSPWFVDIANKYKAMADAGCFPANPTGYNDTVAPADFASGKAAIYPTGTFGMSTVTKLNPSMSGKMKMMSLITTDAKPLYQGITNNTFILSVNAKSSSTDQKIAASFMSFLAQAENAQAYAVGTSQHVSIINVDYAANVDLLNTSDIMGKKLLLAPRFLFNNVNNVRNPLEDALIAITGGADVTKTLTDTSKTIKQGLSS
;
A
#
# COMPACT_ATOMS: atom_id res chain seq x y z
N MET A 1 -25.80 -27.87 77.23
CA MET A 1 -26.38 -26.93 78.24
C MET A 1 -27.25 -25.94 77.52
N LYS A 2 -28.56 -26.06 77.77
CA LYS A 2 -29.62 -25.05 77.92
C LYS A 2 -29.73 -24.01 76.81
N THR A 3 -30.74 -24.11 75.98
CA THR A 3 -32.19 -23.79 76.11
C THR A 3 -32.51 -22.34 75.83
N LYS A 4 -33.37 -22.03 74.99
CA LYS A 4 -34.85 -21.95 74.83
C LYS A 4 -35.09 -20.71 73.97
N GLY A 5 -35.94 -20.56 73.02
CA GLY A 5 -37.29 -21.09 72.88
C GLY A 5 -38.34 -19.96 72.88
N HIS A 6 -39.26 -20.12 71.96
CA HIS A 6 -40.63 -19.58 71.90
C HIS A 6 -40.91 -18.43 70.95
N LYS A 7 -41.63 -18.73 69.83
CA LYS A 7 -43.12 -18.74 69.67
C LYS A 7 -43.72 -17.31 69.84
N ALA A 8 -44.39 -16.82 68.96
CA ALA A 8 -45.50 -17.00 68.02
C ALA A 8 -46.51 -15.88 68.26
N PHE A 9 -47.08 -15.35 67.27
CA PHE A 9 -48.51 -15.38 66.99
C PHE A 9 -48.91 -14.34 65.94
N ALA A 10 -49.75 -14.80 65.07
CA ALA A 10 -50.36 -14.08 63.99
C ALA A 10 -51.37 -13.00 64.39
N SER A 11 -51.56 -11.99 63.59
CA SER A 11 -52.88 -11.41 63.36
C SER A 11 -52.96 -10.81 61.95
N LEU A 12 -53.89 -11.30 61.20
CA LEU A 12 -54.38 -10.72 59.96
C LEU A 12 -54.93 -9.32 60.20
N ARG A 13 -54.66 -8.37 59.33
CA ARG A 13 -55.65 -7.42 58.81
C ARG A 13 -55.36 -6.97 57.43
N ALA A 14 -56.35 -7.13 56.58
CA ALA A 14 -56.43 -6.71 55.21
C ALA A 14 -56.26 -5.20 55.03
N GLY A 15 -55.70 -4.78 53.92
CA GLY A 15 -55.84 -3.40 53.53
C GLY A 15 -54.85 -2.97 52.46
N VAL A 16 -55.38 -2.80 51.25
CA VAL A 16 -54.94 -1.92 50.16
C VAL A 16 -53.71 -2.43 49.35
N VAL A 17 -54.04 -3.01 48.26
CA VAL A 17 -53.14 -3.18 47.09
C VAL A 17 -52.78 -1.79 46.55
N ALA A 18 -51.54 -1.37 46.83
CA ALA A 18 -50.91 -0.29 46.09
C ALA A 18 -49.83 -0.97 45.20
N THR A 19 -50.17 -1.14 43.96
CA THR A 19 -49.22 -1.54 42.93
C THR A 19 -48.17 -0.44 42.75
N VAL A 20 -47.06 -0.57 43.44
CA VAL A 20 -45.85 0.17 43.13
C VAL A 20 -45.21 -0.55 41.93
N ALA A 21 -45.45 -0.04 40.74
CA ALA A 21 -44.67 -0.37 39.60
C ALA A 21 -43.24 0.09 39.85
N ALA A 22 -42.37 -0.79 40.30
CA ALA A 22 -40.94 -0.56 40.28
C ALA A 22 -40.54 -0.44 38.79
N ALA A 23 -40.47 0.79 38.33
CA ALA A 23 -39.78 1.10 37.09
C ALA A 23 -38.31 0.66 37.27
N LEU A 24 -37.97 -0.49 36.76
CA LEU A 24 -36.57 -0.81 36.46
C LEU A 24 -36.09 0.30 35.50
N VAL A 25 -35.38 1.26 36.05
CA VAL A 25 -34.54 2.16 35.26
C VAL A 25 -33.42 1.25 34.77
N ILE A 26 -33.63 0.62 33.62
CA ILE A 26 -32.56 0.08 32.80
C ILE A 26 -31.81 1.33 32.33
N THR A 27 -30.77 1.72 33.06
CA THR A 27 -29.75 2.59 32.50
C THR A 27 -29.30 1.87 31.21
N PRO A 28 -29.45 2.50 30.05
CA PRO A 28 -28.85 1.91 28.85
C PRO A 28 -27.35 1.88 29.14
N LEU A 29 -26.80 0.68 29.28
CA LEU A 29 -25.37 0.49 29.04
C LEU A 29 -25.07 1.30 27.77
N ALA A 30 -24.17 2.27 27.93
CA ALA A 30 -23.65 3.02 26.80
C ALA A 30 -23.23 1.98 25.75
N VAL A 31 -24.05 1.85 24.72
CA VAL A 31 -23.70 1.09 23.52
C VAL A 31 -22.47 1.78 23.01
N ALA A 32 -21.34 1.13 23.20
CA ALA A 32 -20.10 1.50 22.55
C ALA A 32 -20.44 1.88 21.13
N ASN A 33 -20.04 3.08 20.72
CA ASN A 33 -20.17 3.68 19.41
C ASN A 33 -20.60 2.67 18.35
N SER A 34 -21.84 2.68 17.96
CA SER A 34 -22.29 2.06 16.74
C SER A 34 -21.44 2.69 15.65
N ALA A 35 -20.49 1.92 15.12
CA ALA A 35 -19.72 2.36 13.96
C ALA A 35 -20.75 2.85 12.95
N GLU A 36 -20.71 4.15 12.65
CA GLU A 36 -21.66 4.81 11.76
C GLU A 36 -21.67 4.00 10.46
N VAL A 37 -22.82 3.42 10.12
CA VAL A 37 -22.92 2.56 8.92
C VAL A 37 -22.60 3.44 7.72
N PRO A 38 -21.49 3.16 7.01
CA PRO A 38 -21.05 3.99 5.91
C PRO A 38 -22.14 4.10 4.87
N THR A 39 -22.63 5.31 4.63
CA THR A 39 -23.70 5.61 3.69
C THR A 39 -23.20 6.68 2.72
N PHE A 40 -23.34 6.43 1.42
CA PHE A 40 -22.92 7.37 0.37
C PHE A 40 -23.45 8.79 0.62
N GLY A 41 -22.55 9.78 0.52
CA GLY A 41 -22.86 11.19 0.70
C GLY A 41 -23.03 11.64 2.17
N LYS A 42 -23.06 10.73 3.14
CA LYS A 42 -23.09 11.09 4.57
C LYS A 42 -21.69 11.45 5.05
N LYS A 43 -21.65 12.26 6.10
CA LYS A 43 -20.40 12.68 6.76
C LYS A 43 -19.65 11.45 7.29
N CYS A 44 -18.34 11.46 7.19
CA CYS A 44 -17.45 10.50 7.83
C CYS A 44 -16.36 11.25 8.61
N THR A 45 -15.69 10.57 9.53
CA THR A 45 -14.79 11.20 10.49
C THR A 45 -13.32 10.87 10.27
N THR A 46 -13.02 9.78 9.54
CA THR A 46 -11.64 9.32 9.34
C THR A 46 -11.39 9.13 7.86
N GLU A 47 -10.59 10.01 7.30
CA GLU A 47 -10.22 9.97 5.89
C GLU A 47 -9.46 8.68 5.54
N GLY A 48 -9.71 8.13 4.35
CA GLY A 48 -9.06 6.91 3.87
C GLY A 48 -9.65 5.61 4.40
N VAL A 49 -10.59 5.63 5.36
CA VAL A 49 -11.30 4.43 5.79
C VAL A 49 -12.24 3.98 4.68
N SER A 50 -12.14 2.71 4.29
CA SER A 50 -13.04 2.10 3.30
C SER A 50 -13.84 0.95 3.89
N THR A 51 -15.01 0.69 3.29
CA THR A 51 -15.86 -0.45 3.67
C THR A 51 -15.87 -1.47 2.55
N GLY A 52 -15.47 -2.68 2.87
CA GLY A 52 -15.59 -3.82 1.97
C GLY A 52 -17.00 -4.39 1.99
N GLN A 53 -17.90 -3.91 1.14
CA GLN A 53 -19.15 -4.62 0.83
C GLN A 53 -19.07 -5.15 -0.60
N LYS A 54 -19.61 -6.36 -0.80
CA LYS A 54 -19.48 -7.18 -2.02
C LYS A 54 -19.87 -6.50 -3.34
N THR A 55 -20.57 -5.37 -3.32
CA THR A 55 -21.04 -4.68 -4.52
C THR A 55 -20.80 -3.16 -4.55
N THR A 56 -20.48 -2.55 -3.42
CA THR A 56 -20.17 -1.12 -3.32
C THR A 56 -19.22 -0.89 -2.15
N SER A 57 -17.97 -0.65 -2.42
CA SER A 57 -17.06 -0.12 -1.39
C SER A 57 -17.29 1.38 -1.28
N LEU A 58 -17.38 1.88 -0.04
CA LEU A 58 -17.36 3.31 0.25
C LEU A 58 -16.01 3.66 0.84
N ILE A 59 -15.48 4.81 0.46
CA ILE A 59 -14.29 5.41 1.07
C ILE A 59 -14.64 6.76 1.65
N CYS A 60 -14.16 7.04 2.85
CA CYS A 60 -14.27 8.34 3.45
C CYS A 60 -13.24 9.28 2.82
N THR A 61 -13.68 10.28 2.09
CA THR A 61 -12.80 11.25 1.44
C THR A 61 -13.44 12.62 1.35
N GLU A 62 -12.63 13.65 1.15
CA GLU A 62 -13.11 15.01 1.00
C GLU A 62 -13.97 15.16 -0.27
N GLY A 63 -15.19 15.59 -0.10
CA GLY A 63 -16.11 15.91 -1.19
C GLY A 63 -15.81 17.27 -1.81
N SER A 64 -16.53 17.60 -2.90
CA SER A 64 -16.40 18.88 -3.62
C SER A 64 -16.65 20.13 -2.77
N ASN A 65 -17.21 19.97 -1.58
CA ASN A 65 -17.50 21.04 -0.61
C ASN A 65 -16.46 21.13 0.52
N GLY A 66 -15.33 20.44 0.42
CA GLY A 66 -14.28 20.43 1.44
C GLY A 66 -14.60 19.63 2.71
N LYS A 67 -15.69 18.85 2.73
CA LYS A 67 -16.09 18.04 3.88
C LYS A 67 -15.85 16.56 3.63
N LEU A 68 -15.38 15.83 4.67
CA LEU A 68 -15.27 14.37 4.60
C LEU A 68 -16.65 13.73 4.48
N THR A 69 -16.82 12.98 3.41
CA THR A 69 -18.06 12.24 3.11
C THR A 69 -17.75 10.86 2.54
N TRP A 70 -18.66 9.90 2.78
CA TRP A 70 -18.59 8.60 2.18
C TRP A 70 -18.82 8.68 0.68
N GLN A 71 -17.77 8.45 -0.10
CA GLN A 71 -17.82 8.38 -1.57
C GLN A 71 -17.82 6.92 -2.00
N ARG A 72 -18.50 6.61 -3.10
CA ARG A 72 -18.51 5.25 -3.64
C ARG A 72 -17.21 4.96 -4.35
N VAL A 73 -16.50 3.94 -3.87
CA VAL A 73 -15.58 3.17 -4.71
C VAL A 73 -16.46 2.12 -5.38
N ARG A 74 -16.98 2.42 -6.58
CA ARG A 74 -17.94 1.53 -7.23
C ARG A 74 -17.25 0.30 -7.80
N LEU A 75 -17.68 -0.84 -7.30
CA LEU A 75 -17.60 -2.10 -8.02
C LEU A 75 -18.89 -2.16 -8.89
N GLY A 76 -18.85 -1.72 -10.14
CA GLY A 76 -19.97 -2.04 -11.04
C GLY A 76 -20.73 -0.95 -11.80
N SER A 77 -20.37 0.32 -11.79
CA SER A 77 -20.78 1.28 -12.84
C SER A 77 -20.01 2.60 -12.74
N THR A 78 -19.45 3.04 -13.83
CA THR A 78 -18.76 4.33 -13.95
C THR A 78 -19.74 5.44 -14.22
N LYS A 79 -19.95 6.37 -13.28
CA LYS A 79 -20.37 7.72 -13.67
C LYS A 79 -19.11 8.50 -14.00
N ALA A 80 -19.12 9.21 -15.11
CA ALA A 80 -18.02 10.07 -15.50
C ALA A 80 -17.70 11.05 -14.38
N ASN A 81 -16.43 11.10 -13.99
CA ASN A 81 -15.94 12.15 -13.10
C ASN A 81 -15.94 13.48 -13.87
N PRO A 82 -16.17 14.62 -13.22
CA PRO A 82 -16.13 15.92 -13.91
C PRO A 82 -14.80 16.10 -14.66
N VAL A 83 -14.89 16.42 -15.93
CA VAL A 83 -13.73 16.68 -16.80
C VAL A 83 -13.33 18.13 -16.67
N ALA A 84 -12.01 18.43 -16.74
CA ALA A 84 -11.55 19.79 -16.95
C ALA A 84 -12.14 20.34 -18.26
N THR A 85 -12.82 21.49 -18.20
CA THR A 85 -13.61 22.02 -19.31
C THR A 85 -12.81 22.76 -20.37
N SER A 86 -11.49 22.92 -20.19
CA SER A 86 -10.64 23.65 -21.15
C SER A 86 -9.99 22.70 -22.15
N THR A 87 -10.17 22.98 -23.43
CA THR A 87 -9.42 22.32 -24.52
C THR A 87 -7.92 22.59 -24.33
N PRO A 88 -7.06 21.56 -24.34
CA PRO A 88 -5.63 21.77 -24.26
C PRO A 88 -5.11 22.48 -25.50
N PRO A 89 -4.00 23.24 -25.40
CA PRO A 89 -3.34 23.81 -26.57
C PRO A 89 -2.76 22.69 -27.44
N LYS A 90 -2.60 22.98 -28.74
CA LYS A 90 -1.93 22.08 -29.66
C LYS A 90 -0.43 22.00 -29.34
N GLY A 91 0.15 20.83 -29.53
CA GLY A 91 1.56 20.59 -29.28
C GLY A 91 1.90 19.12 -29.01
N SER A 92 3.17 18.86 -28.76
CA SER A 92 3.67 17.52 -28.46
C SER A 92 4.51 17.56 -27.19
N ILE A 93 4.29 16.60 -26.30
CA ILE A 93 5.06 16.39 -25.07
C ILE A 93 5.56 14.96 -24.96
N GLU A 94 6.55 14.75 -24.10
CA GLU A 94 7.00 13.44 -23.69
C GLU A 94 6.40 13.08 -22.30
N PHE A 95 6.03 11.81 -22.18
CA PHE A 95 5.60 11.17 -20.94
C PHE A 95 6.64 10.14 -20.53
N HIS A 96 7.43 10.45 -19.49
CA HIS A 96 8.52 9.61 -19.00
C HIS A 96 8.06 8.72 -17.83
N HIS A 97 8.27 7.41 -17.96
CA HIS A 97 7.93 6.45 -16.90
C HIS A 97 8.78 5.16 -16.95
N TRP A 98 8.63 4.30 -15.91
CA TRP A 98 9.41 3.05 -15.76
C TRP A 98 8.60 1.77 -15.91
N ARG A 99 7.43 1.82 -16.56
CA ARG A 99 6.53 0.67 -16.66
C ARG A 99 6.39 0.20 -18.11
N PRO A 100 7.37 -0.58 -18.64
CA PRO A 100 7.26 -1.12 -20.00
C PRO A 100 6.06 -2.06 -20.16
N GLU A 101 5.68 -2.77 -19.08
CA GLU A 101 4.52 -3.65 -19.04
C GLU A 101 3.18 -2.92 -19.20
N ASP A 102 3.11 -1.63 -18.84
CA ASP A 102 1.90 -0.81 -18.95
C ASP A 102 1.82 -0.05 -20.28
N LYS A 103 2.87 -0.13 -21.14
CA LYS A 103 2.99 0.65 -22.38
C LYS A 103 1.74 0.58 -23.26
N ALA A 104 1.24 -0.63 -23.49
CA ALA A 104 0.08 -0.83 -24.39
C ALA A 104 -1.20 -0.21 -23.82
N VAL A 105 -1.39 -0.29 -22.51
CA VAL A 105 -2.56 0.28 -21.83
C VAL A 105 -2.49 1.82 -21.86
N PHE A 106 -1.34 2.40 -21.53
CA PHE A 106 -1.15 3.84 -21.66
C PHE A 106 -1.34 4.30 -23.11
N GLN A 107 -0.82 3.55 -24.10
CA GLN A 107 -0.99 3.91 -25.51
C GLN A 107 -2.47 3.96 -25.91
N SER A 108 -3.26 2.98 -25.50
CA SER A 108 -4.71 2.98 -25.77
C SER A 108 -5.42 4.21 -25.15
N ILE A 109 -4.99 4.67 -23.97
CA ILE A 109 -5.56 5.87 -23.34
C ILE A 109 -5.04 7.14 -24.04
N ILE A 110 -3.78 7.17 -24.46
CA ILE A 110 -3.19 8.26 -25.25
C ILE A 110 -3.94 8.41 -26.57
N ASP A 111 -4.19 7.33 -27.29
CA ASP A 111 -4.91 7.34 -28.57
C ASP A 111 -6.32 7.95 -28.41
N LYS A 112 -7.03 7.59 -27.34
CA LYS A 112 -8.33 8.20 -26.99
C LYS A 112 -8.21 9.69 -26.68
N TYR A 113 -7.14 10.09 -25.97
CA TYR A 113 -6.90 11.50 -25.65
C TYR A 113 -6.60 12.31 -26.92
N GLU A 114 -5.73 11.81 -27.79
CA GLU A 114 -5.36 12.45 -29.06
C GLU A 114 -6.54 12.54 -30.03
N ALA A 115 -7.38 11.51 -30.08
CA ALA A 115 -8.62 11.54 -30.87
C ALA A 115 -9.61 12.60 -30.34
N LYS A 116 -9.70 12.75 -29.02
CA LYS A 116 -10.56 13.78 -28.39
C LYS A 116 -10.02 15.20 -28.58
N TYR A 117 -8.70 15.37 -28.63
CA TYR A 117 -8.02 16.65 -28.72
C TYR A 117 -7.07 16.69 -29.92
N PRO A 118 -7.59 16.80 -31.16
CA PRO A 118 -6.76 16.81 -32.36
C PRO A 118 -5.71 17.93 -32.34
N GLY A 119 -4.47 17.54 -32.64
CA GLY A 119 -3.31 18.45 -32.62
C GLY A 119 -2.51 18.38 -31.31
N THR A 120 -2.91 17.54 -30.35
CA THR A 120 -2.06 17.17 -29.22
C THR A 120 -1.38 15.82 -29.46
N LYS A 121 -0.16 15.64 -28.97
CA LYS A 121 0.62 14.40 -29.04
C LYS A 121 1.30 14.11 -27.72
N ILE A 122 1.17 12.84 -27.26
CA ILE A 122 1.82 12.34 -26.04
C ILE A 122 2.74 11.18 -26.41
N ASN A 123 4.04 11.39 -26.33
CA ASN A 123 5.03 10.37 -26.66
C ASN A 123 5.53 9.70 -25.39
N GLN A 124 5.33 8.39 -25.26
CA GLN A 124 5.86 7.63 -24.13
C GLN A 124 7.38 7.47 -24.25
N VAL A 125 8.12 7.81 -23.20
CA VAL A 125 9.56 7.55 -23.06
C VAL A 125 9.75 6.62 -21.86
N ILE A 126 10.09 5.36 -22.14
CA ILE A 126 10.10 4.29 -21.15
C ILE A 126 11.54 3.86 -20.88
N MET A 127 11.88 3.75 -19.61
CA MET A 127 13.13 3.14 -19.12
C MET A 127 12.80 1.95 -18.23
N THR A 128 13.77 1.03 -18.03
CA THR A 128 13.60 0.00 -16.99
C THR A 128 13.49 0.64 -15.61
N SER A 129 12.89 -0.04 -14.65
CA SER A 129 12.76 0.50 -13.27
C SER A 129 14.13 0.86 -12.66
N VAL A 130 15.16 0.06 -12.93
CA VAL A 130 16.53 0.30 -12.46
C VAL A 130 17.13 1.54 -13.11
N ASP A 131 17.07 1.62 -14.43
CA ASP A 131 17.59 2.79 -15.16
C ASP A 131 16.85 4.07 -14.79
N TYR A 132 15.54 3.99 -14.64
CA TYR A 132 14.73 5.14 -14.24
C TYR A 132 15.13 5.65 -12.85
N THR A 133 15.33 4.76 -11.91
CA THR A 133 15.77 5.12 -10.55
C THR A 133 17.09 5.89 -10.58
N ASN A 134 18.03 5.46 -11.41
CA ASN A 134 19.37 6.02 -11.44
C ASN A 134 19.53 7.23 -12.37
N LEU A 135 18.79 7.28 -13.48
CA LEU A 135 19.06 8.21 -14.58
C LEU A 135 17.93 9.21 -14.84
N ALA A 136 16.72 9.02 -14.29
CA ALA A 136 15.57 9.85 -14.62
C ALA A 136 15.83 11.33 -14.36
N TYR A 137 16.40 11.69 -13.21
CA TYR A 137 16.69 13.09 -12.90
C TYR A 137 17.62 13.72 -13.93
N ALA A 138 18.72 13.05 -14.26
CA ALA A 138 19.70 13.55 -15.23
C ALA A 138 19.12 13.69 -16.66
N LYS A 139 18.21 12.80 -17.05
CA LYS A 139 17.57 12.83 -18.37
C LYS A 139 16.41 13.83 -18.47
N ILE A 140 15.62 13.98 -17.40
CA ILE A 140 14.43 14.84 -17.39
C ILE A 140 14.79 16.30 -17.10
N SER A 141 15.76 16.56 -16.20
CA SER A 141 16.11 17.92 -15.77
C SER A 141 16.49 18.86 -16.92
N PRO A 142 17.29 18.48 -17.92
CA PRO A 142 17.60 19.33 -19.09
C PRO A 142 16.52 19.29 -20.19
N ASN A 143 15.63 18.29 -20.16
CA ASN A 143 14.67 18.04 -21.25
C ASN A 143 13.34 18.77 -21.01
N LYS A 144 13.17 19.92 -21.67
CA LYS A 144 11.93 20.70 -21.58
C LYS A 144 10.71 20.01 -22.22
N LYS A 145 10.89 19.01 -23.09
CA LYS A 145 9.79 18.23 -23.68
C LYS A 145 9.30 17.13 -22.76
N ALA A 146 10.09 16.71 -21.77
CA ALA A 146 9.67 15.82 -20.69
C ALA A 146 8.67 16.53 -19.75
N ALA A 147 7.54 16.97 -20.30
CA ALA A 147 6.57 17.80 -19.60
C ALA A 147 5.73 16.99 -18.61
N LEU A 148 5.54 15.69 -18.84
CA LEU A 148 4.90 14.76 -17.94
C LEU A 148 5.89 13.64 -17.58
N PHE A 149 6.05 13.40 -16.31
CA PHE A 149 6.90 12.31 -15.84
C PHE A 149 6.41 11.74 -14.53
N VAL A 150 6.93 10.60 -14.14
CA VAL A 150 6.60 9.96 -12.87
C VAL A 150 7.79 9.96 -11.93
N THR A 151 7.51 9.95 -10.63
CA THR A 151 8.51 9.67 -9.59
C THR A 151 8.00 8.57 -8.67
N SER A 152 8.91 7.84 -8.07
CA SER A 152 8.60 7.06 -6.88
C SER A 152 8.48 8.02 -5.67
N ARG A 153 7.70 7.62 -4.68
CA ARG A 153 7.58 8.39 -3.43
C ARG A 153 8.92 8.44 -2.66
N GLY A 154 9.04 9.39 -1.76
CA GLY A 154 10.23 9.56 -0.90
C GLY A 154 11.42 10.16 -1.66
N GLY A 155 12.61 9.57 -1.52
CA GLY A 155 13.85 10.19 -1.98
C GLY A 155 13.86 10.68 -3.42
N GLN A 156 13.32 9.92 -4.37
CA GLN A 156 13.26 10.37 -5.77
C GLN A 156 12.34 11.59 -5.94
N PHE A 157 11.14 11.56 -5.38
CA PHE A 157 10.23 12.71 -5.42
C PHE A 157 10.88 13.96 -4.80
N ASN A 158 11.52 13.78 -3.62
CA ASN A 158 12.19 14.87 -2.93
C ASN A 158 13.37 15.45 -3.74
N GLN A 159 14.12 14.61 -4.46
CA GLN A 159 15.18 15.07 -5.37
C GLN A 159 14.64 15.96 -6.49
N PHE A 160 13.54 15.55 -7.13
CA PHE A 160 12.90 16.34 -8.19
C PHE A 160 12.31 17.64 -7.65
N TYR A 161 11.72 17.59 -6.44
CA TYR A 161 11.22 18.81 -5.76
C TYR A 161 12.34 19.79 -5.45
N ALA A 162 13.42 19.33 -4.81
CA ALA A 162 14.58 20.16 -4.48
C ALA A 162 15.26 20.75 -5.73
N GLY A 163 15.24 20.01 -6.86
CA GLY A 163 15.73 20.50 -8.15
C GLY A 163 14.80 21.47 -8.86
N GLY A 164 13.66 21.85 -8.27
CA GLY A 164 12.69 22.78 -8.87
C GLY A 164 12.03 22.26 -10.14
N LEU A 165 11.90 20.94 -10.29
CA LEU A 165 11.32 20.32 -11.48
C LEU A 165 9.81 20.09 -11.38
N LEU A 166 9.21 20.21 -10.17
CA LEU A 166 7.81 19.92 -9.95
C LEU A 166 6.96 21.20 -9.99
N ALA A 167 6.00 21.26 -10.91
CA ALA A 167 5.03 22.35 -10.96
C ALA A 167 3.99 22.22 -9.81
N ASP A 168 3.53 23.33 -9.26
CA ASP A 168 2.46 23.38 -8.27
C ASP A 168 1.12 23.05 -8.95
N LEU A 169 0.52 21.93 -8.53
CA LEU A 169 -0.75 21.40 -9.03
C LEU A 169 -1.93 21.68 -8.08
N SER A 170 -1.72 22.44 -7.00
CA SER A 170 -2.73 22.67 -5.95
C SER A 170 -4.03 23.27 -6.47
N ASN A 171 -3.97 24.02 -7.57
CA ASN A 171 -5.14 24.64 -8.21
C ASN A 171 -5.83 23.74 -9.26
N GLN A 172 -5.34 22.52 -9.48
CA GLN A 172 -5.94 21.59 -10.43
C GLN A 172 -7.19 20.94 -9.81
N ARG A 173 -8.36 21.39 -10.24
CA ARG A 173 -9.66 20.94 -9.68
C ARG A 173 -9.86 19.43 -9.77
N PHE A 174 -9.40 18.78 -10.85
CA PHE A 174 -9.55 17.34 -11.03
C PHE A 174 -8.86 16.53 -9.93
N ILE A 175 -7.75 17.02 -9.36
CA ILE A 175 -7.07 16.31 -8.26
C ILE A 175 -7.97 16.25 -7.03
N ARG A 176 -8.60 17.37 -6.66
CA ARG A 176 -9.51 17.41 -5.50
C ARG A 176 -10.83 16.68 -5.74
N GLN A 177 -11.28 16.58 -6.99
CA GLN A 177 -12.57 15.99 -7.34
C GLN A 177 -12.51 14.49 -7.63
N ASN A 178 -11.37 14.00 -8.15
CA ASN A 178 -11.27 12.66 -8.72
C ASN A 178 -10.29 11.76 -7.95
N VAL A 179 -9.49 12.30 -7.05
CA VAL A 179 -8.44 11.55 -6.34
C VAL A 179 -8.85 11.33 -4.89
N ILE A 180 -8.55 10.16 -4.35
CA ILE A 180 -8.65 9.84 -2.92
C ILE A 180 -7.68 10.78 -2.18
N SER A 181 -8.19 11.67 -1.33
CA SER A 181 -7.35 12.71 -0.73
C SER A 181 -6.23 12.15 0.15
N SER A 182 -6.47 11.07 0.90
CA SER A 182 -5.42 10.39 1.68
C SER A 182 -4.29 9.82 0.83
N ALA A 183 -4.54 9.57 -0.46
CA ALA A 183 -3.51 9.10 -1.39
C ALA A 183 -2.55 10.21 -1.85
N LEU A 184 -2.90 11.49 -1.66
CA LEU A 184 -2.11 12.64 -2.13
C LEU A 184 -0.86 12.91 -1.28
N THR A 185 -0.78 12.41 -0.06
CA THR A 185 0.33 12.67 0.88
C THR A 185 1.73 12.54 0.24
N PRO A 186 2.06 11.47 -0.53
CA PRO A 186 3.39 11.33 -1.12
C PRO A 186 3.70 12.35 -2.23
N GLY A 187 2.69 13.00 -2.79
CA GLY A 187 2.82 14.05 -3.81
C GLY A 187 2.71 15.47 -3.25
N THR A 188 2.68 15.63 -1.93
CA THR A 188 2.41 16.89 -1.24
C THR A 188 3.62 17.34 -0.42
N VAL A 189 4.01 18.60 -0.55
CA VAL A 189 5.07 19.24 0.25
C VAL A 189 4.55 20.56 0.79
N ASN A 190 4.66 20.80 2.09
CA ASN A 190 4.23 22.02 2.76
C ASN A 190 2.79 22.46 2.39
N GLY A 191 1.87 21.48 2.34
CA GLY A 191 0.45 21.71 2.03
C GLY A 191 0.15 21.98 0.55
N LYS A 192 1.15 21.96 -0.34
CA LYS A 192 0.99 22.12 -1.78
C LYS A 192 1.18 20.81 -2.51
N ILE A 193 0.37 20.58 -3.54
CA ILE A 193 0.39 19.36 -4.36
C ILE A 193 1.34 19.57 -5.54
N TYR A 194 2.36 18.72 -5.65
CA TYR A 194 3.34 18.72 -6.72
C TYR A 194 3.30 17.47 -7.60
N GLY A 195 2.45 16.53 -7.25
CA GLY A 195 2.27 15.32 -8.03
C GLY A 195 1.02 14.56 -7.63
N LEU A 196 0.49 13.79 -8.57
CA LEU A 196 -0.64 12.88 -8.39
C LEU A 196 -0.11 11.45 -8.23
N PRO A 197 -0.11 10.86 -7.02
CA PRO A 197 0.17 9.44 -6.86
C PRO A 197 -0.93 8.64 -7.53
N TYR A 198 -0.69 8.19 -8.76
CA TYR A 198 -1.72 7.56 -9.61
C TYR A 198 -2.03 6.12 -9.21
N GLN A 199 -1.00 5.35 -8.83
CA GLN A 199 -1.17 3.98 -8.35
C GLN A 199 -1.33 3.95 -6.84
N SER A 200 -2.30 3.16 -6.38
CA SER A 200 -2.52 2.81 -4.97
C SER A 200 -2.22 1.32 -4.79
N LEU A 201 -0.94 0.99 -4.69
CA LEU A 201 -0.47 -0.38 -4.57
C LEU A 201 -0.61 -0.90 -3.14
N PHE A 202 -0.89 -2.18 -2.99
CA PHE A 202 -0.79 -2.87 -1.71
C PHE A 202 0.46 -3.74 -1.72
N ASN A 203 1.39 -3.45 -0.78
CA ASN A 203 2.65 -4.17 -0.63
C ASN A 203 2.48 -5.30 0.40
N ASN A 204 1.56 -6.20 0.12
CA ASN A 204 1.26 -7.35 0.96
C ASN A 204 1.53 -8.63 0.18
N PRO A 205 1.97 -9.71 0.84
CA PRO A 205 2.19 -10.99 0.17
C PRO A 205 0.92 -11.51 -0.51
N LEU A 206 1.10 -12.04 -1.71
CA LEU A 206 0.09 -12.85 -2.41
C LEU A 206 0.21 -14.30 -1.95
N TYR A 207 -0.91 -14.99 -1.74
CA TYR A 207 -0.92 -16.44 -1.54
C TYR A 207 -1.78 -17.14 -2.58
N ASN A 208 -1.42 -18.37 -2.91
CA ASN A 208 -2.19 -19.21 -3.82
C ASN A 208 -3.36 -19.86 -3.06
N ALA A 209 -4.55 -19.27 -3.19
CA ALA A 209 -5.74 -19.70 -2.44
C ALA A 209 -6.18 -21.11 -2.79
N GLU A 210 -5.99 -21.56 -4.04
CA GLU A 210 -6.29 -22.94 -4.45
C GLU A 210 -5.33 -23.94 -3.80
N LEU A 211 -4.03 -23.63 -3.76
CA LEU A 211 -3.04 -24.48 -3.08
C LEU A 211 -3.34 -24.56 -1.59
N PHE A 212 -3.66 -23.44 -0.93
CA PHE A 212 -4.03 -23.42 0.47
C PHE A 212 -5.24 -24.31 0.75
N ALA A 213 -6.28 -24.21 -0.09
CA ALA A 213 -7.48 -25.05 0.02
C ALA A 213 -7.15 -26.53 -0.19
N LYS A 214 -6.37 -26.87 -1.22
CA LYS A 214 -5.96 -28.24 -1.54
C LYS A 214 -5.17 -28.91 -0.40
N GLN A 215 -4.29 -28.12 0.26
CA GLN A 215 -3.46 -28.61 1.37
C GLN A 215 -4.15 -28.50 2.74
N GLY A 216 -5.35 -27.94 2.81
CA GLY A 216 -6.05 -27.67 4.07
C GLY A 216 -5.34 -26.60 4.93
N TRP A 217 -4.49 -25.75 4.36
CA TRP A 217 -3.77 -24.73 5.10
C TRP A 217 -4.64 -23.54 5.42
N LYS A 218 -4.39 -22.96 6.58
CA LYS A 218 -4.97 -21.67 6.99
C LYS A 218 -3.96 -20.56 6.78
N VAL A 219 -4.44 -19.38 6.36
CA VAL A 219 -3.59 -18.19 6.25
C VAL A 219 -3.15 -17.77 7.65
N PRO A 220 -1.83 -17.66 7.91
CA PRO A 220 -1.31 -17.23 9.21
C PRO A 220 -1.80 -15.81 9.55
N THR A 221 -2.18 -15.60 10.81
CA THR A 221 -2.64 -14.31 11.33
C THR A 221 -1.81 -13.82 12.52
N THR A 222 -0.81 -14.61 12.95
CA THR A 222 0.15 -14.26 14.00
C THR A 222 1.55 -14.68 13.60
N TRP A 223 2.54 -14.19 14.33
CA TRP A 223 3.95 -14.53 14.10
C TRP A 223 4.23 -16.03 14.30
N SER A 224 3.78 -16.59 15.42
CA SER A 224 3.95 -18.03 15.70
C SER A 224 3.30 -18.90 14.64
N GLN A 225 2.12 -18.52 14.13
CA GLN A 225 1.45 -19.22 13.03
C GLN A 225 2.23 -19.13 11.73
N THR A 226 2.90 -17.99 11.45
CA THR A 226 3.75 -17.84 10.25
C THR A 226 4.92 -18.82 10.30
N LEU A 227 5.62 -18.92 11.42
CA LEU A 227 6.73 -19.87 11.56
C LEU A 227 6.27 -21.33 11.50
N ALA A 228 5.13 -21.64 12.11
CA ALA A 228 4.52 -22.99 12.04
C ALA A 228 4.12 -23.33 10.59
N PHE A 229 3.51 -22.40 9.87
CA PHE A 229 3.17 -22.57 8.45
C PHE A 229 4.41 -22.87 7.61
N CYS A 230 5.51 -22.13 7.81
CA CYS A 230 6.75 -22.37 7.08
C CYS A 230 7.24 -23.81 7.22
N LYS A 231 7.27 -24.34 8.46
CA LYS A 231 7.65 -25.73 8.73
C LYS A 231 6.72 -26.73 8.03
N THR A 232 5.41 -26.47 8.10
CA THR A 232 4.38 -27.33 7.48
C THR A 232 4.49 -27.35 5.96
N ALA A 233 4.58 -26.18 5.33
CA ALA A 233 4.67 -26.07 3.88
C ALA A 233 5.98 -26.67 3.34
N LYS A 234 7.11 -26.42 4.03
CA LYS A 234 8.40 -27.03 3.69
C LYS A 234 8.38 -28.55 3.80
N ALA A 235 7.80 -29.10 4.86
CA ALA A 235 7.65 -30.55 5.04
C ALA A 235 6.78 -31.19 3.95
N ALA A 236 5.81 -30.44 3.41
CA ALA A 236 4.97 -30.86 2.28
C ALA A 236 5.66 -30.67 0.92
N GLY A 237 6.92 -30.26 0.87
CA GLY A 237 7.72 -30.11 -0.36
C GLY A 237 7.53 -28.78 -1.11
N PHE A 238 6.91 -27.77 -0.49
CA PHE A 238 6.71 -26.46 -1.08
C PHE A 238 7.71 -25.43 -0.55
N ILE A 239 7.94 -24.38 -1.34
CA ILE A 239 8.60 -23.16 -0.89
C ILE A 239 7.53 -22.32 -0.16
N PRO A 240 7.67 -22.08 1.17
CA PRO A 240 6.65 -21.32 1.89
C PRO A 240 6.51 -19.91 1.36
N PHE A 241 7.64 -19.18 1.21
CA PHE A 241 7.70 -17.84 0.66
C PHE A 241 8.69 -17.78 -0.51
N ALA A 242 8.21 -17.51 -1.72
CA ALA A 242 9.04 -17.22 -2.90
C ALA A 242 9.67 -15.83 -2.74
N TRP A 243 10.61 -15.69 -1.80
CA TRP A 243 11.22 -14.41 -1.47
C TRP A 243 12.42 -14.10 -2.37
N PRO A 244 12.36 -13.03 -3.18
CA PRO A 244 13.42 -12.70 -4.13
C PRO A 244 14.59 -11.94 -3.47
N GLY A 245 15.33 -12.62 -2.59
CA GLY A 245 16.38 -12.03 -1.78
C GLY A 245 17.56 -11.46 -2.59
N ALA A 246 17.79 -11.97 -3.81
CA ALA A 246 18.80 -11.38 -4.70
C ALA A 246 18.40 -10.00 -5.27
N THR A 247 17.13 -9.61 -5.13
CA THR A 247 16.62 -8.34 -5.66
C THR A 247 16.25 -7.41 -4.50
N ARG A 248 17.13 -6.51 -4.12
CA ARG A 248 16.97 -5.58 -3.00
C ARG A 248 15.60 -4.89 -2.98
N GLY A 249 15.15 -4.38 -4.12
CA GLY A 249 13.86 -3.71 -4.24
C GLY A 249 12.67 -4.58 -3.80
N ASN A 250 12.65 -5.83 -4.22
CA ASN A 250 11.59 -6.78 -3.87
C ASN A 250 11.77 -7.36 -2.46
N ALA A 251 13.02 -7.59 -2.01
CA ALA A 251 13.30 -7.96 -0.63
C ALA A 251 12.74 -6.93 0.36
N GLY A 252 12.79 -5.65 0.01
CA GLY A 252 12.20 -4.57 0.78
C GLY A 252 10.68 -4.64 0.97
N GLN A 253 9.95 -5.44 0.19
CA GLN A 253 8.53 -5.64 0.43
C GLN A 253 8.28 -6.44 1.72
N ILE A 254 9.14 -7.39 2.05
CA ILE A 254 9.08 -8.09 3.34
C ILE A 254 9.41 -7.13 4.49
N ILE A 255 10.44 -6.29 4.37
CA ILE A 255 10.81 -5.37 5.46
C ILE A 255 9.65 -4.43 5.84
N ASN A 256 8.79 -4.04 4.91
CA ASN A 256 7.61 -3.26 5.24
C ASN A 256 6.75 -3.95 6.29
N SER A 257 6.56 -5.28 6.18
CA SER A 257 5.76 -6.06 7.13
C SER A 257 6.40 -6.11 8.51
N PHE A 258 7.73 -6.18 8.59
CA PHE A 258 8.45 -6.17 9.87
C PHE A 258 8.44 -4.79 10.52
N LEU A 259 8.59 -3.72 9.73
CA LEU A 259 8.50 -2.35 10.21
C LEU A 259 7.08 -1.99 10.67
N MET A 260 6.05 -2.56 10.03
CA MET A 260 4.66 -2.20 10.20
C MET A 260 4.19 -2.22 11.67
N ASN A 261 4.61 -3.21 12.43
CA ASN A 261 4.22 -3.38 13.84
C ASN A 261 5.44 -3.36 14.79
N SER A 262 6.55 -2.73 14.41
CA SER A 262 7.78 -2.64 15.24
C SER A 262 7.76 -1.48 16.23
N ALA A 263 6.72 -0.65 16.22
CA ALA A 263 6.54 0.48 17.12
C ALA A 263 5.07 0.56 17.58
N PRO A 264 4.77 1.22 18.71
CA PRO A 264 3.40 1.32 19.23
C PRO A 264 2.49 2.20 18.36
N ASP A 265 3.06 3.10 17.56
CA ASP A 265 2.35 4.01 16.67
C ASP A 265 3.25 4.52 15.53
N LEU A 266 2.64 5.23 14.57
CA LEU A 266 3.35 5.77 13.41
C LEU A 266 4.34 6.88 13.78
N ALA A 267 4.06 7.70 14.78
CA ALA A 267 4.96 8.78 15.20
C ALA A 267 6.26 8.18 15.74
N THR A 268 6.17 7.23 16.66
CA THR A 268 7.32 6.49 17.20
C THR A 268 8.10 5.76 16.10
N LEU A 269 7.41 5.11 15.15
CA LEU A 269 8.08 4.47 14.01
C LEU A 269 8.85 5.48 13.18
N THR A 270 8.24 6.63 12.89
CA THR A 270 8.86 7.70 12.10
C THR A 270 10.10 8.25 12.80
N GLU A 271 10.04 8.49 14.11
CA GLU A 271 11.17 8.94 14.91
C GLU A 271 12.33 7.93 14.93
N ARG A 272 12.02 6.64 15.13
CA ARG A 272 13.00 5.54 15.09
C ARG A 272 13.71 5.46 13.75
N VAL A 273 12.95 5.52 12.66
CA VAL A 273 13.49 5.48 11.30
C VAL A 273 14.35 6.73 11.05
N ALA A 274 13.88 7.93 11.41
CA ALA A 274 14.61 9.17 11.23
C ALA A 274 15.92 9.20 12.05
N ALA A 275 15.93 8.58 13.22
CA ALA A 275 17.15 8.49 14.04
C ALA A 275 18.24 7.66 13.35
N ILE A 276 17.88 6.54 12.71
CA ILE A 276 18.83 5.75 11.91
C ILE A 276 19.21 6.51 10.63
N ASP A 277 18.23 7.09 9.93
CA ASP A 277 18.42 7.79 8.65
C ASP A 277 19.35 9.00 8.76
N THR A 278 19.48 9.57 9.95
CA THR A 278 20.33 10.72 10.28
C THR A 278 21.59 10.36 11.10
N GLY A 279 21.82 9.07 11.36
CA GLY A 279 22.97 8.60 12.14
C GLY A 279 22.90 8.88 13.65
N LYS A 280 21.75 9.34 14.17
CA LYS A 280 21.52 9.54 15.62
C LYS A 280 21.31 8.23 16.37
N ALA A 281 20.92 7.18 15.68
CA ALA A 281 20.84 5.80 16.15
C ALA A 281 21.50 4.87 15.11
N ASP A 282 21.79 3.65 15.51
CA ASP A 282 22.32 2.62 14.63
C ASP A 282 21.42 1.38 14.57
N LEU A 283 21.80 0.39 13.78
CA LEU A 283 21.06 -0.85 13.60
C LEU A 283 21.13 -1.78 14.82
N LEU A 284 21.92 -1.46 15.84
CA LEU A 284 21.97 -2.18 17.12
C LEU A 284 20.90 -1.70 18.09
N SER A 285 20.07 -0.74 17.69
CA SER A 285 18.88 -0.35 18.45
C SER A 285 17.97 -1.58 18.69
N PRO A 286 17.50 -1.82 19.93
CA PRO A 286 16.78 -3.07 20.27
C PRO A 286 15.60 -3.42 19.35
N TRP A 287 14.86 -2.42 18.91
CA TRP A 287 13.74 -2.62 18.00
C TRP A 287 14.16 -3.10 16.60
N PHE A 288 15.35 -2.69 16.12
CA PHE A 288 15.85 -3.13 14.82
C PHE A 288 16.52 -4.50 14.91
N VAL A 289 17.23 -4.77 16.03
CA VAL A 289 17.74 -6.11 16.34
C VAL A 289 16.60 -7.15 16.40
N ASP A 290 15.43 -6.79 16.97
CA ASP A 290 14.25 -7.65 16.95
C ASP A 290 13.79 -7.98 15.52
N ILE A 291 13.76 -6.98 14.62
CA ILE A 291 13.48 -7.19 13.20
C ILE A 291 14.47 -8.19 12.58
N ALA A 292 15.77 -7.97 12.78
CA ALA A 292 16.81 -8.84 12.23
C ALA A 292 16.71 -10.28 12.77
N ASN A 293 16.43 -10.45 14.06
CA ASN A 293 16.19 -11.75 14.66
C ASN A 293 14.95 -12.46 14.08
N LYS A 294 13.91 -11.73 13.76
CA LYS A 294 12.73 -12.27 13.08
C LYS A 294 13.05 -12.73 11.66
N TYR A 295 13.87 -11.99 10.91
CA TYR A 295 14.37 -12.47 9.61
C TYR A 295 15.13 -13.79 9.75
N LYS A 296 16.04 -13.85 10.75
CA LYS A 296 16.77 -15.09 11.05
C LYS A 296 15.80 -16.22 11.43
N ALA A 297 14.82 -15.97 12.29
CA ALA A 297 13.83 -16.98 12.68
C ALA A 297 13.01 -17.51 11.50
N MET A 298 12.67 -16.67 10.50
CA MET A 298 12.05 -17.14 9.27
C MET A 298 13.00 -18.05 8.46
N ALA A 299 14.28 -17.67 8.35
CA ALA A 299 15.28 -18.49 7.67
C ALA A 299 15.44 -19.85 8.36
N ASP A 300 15.58 -19.87 9.68
CA ASP A 300 15.72 -21.07 10.50
C ASP A 300 14.47 -21.99 10.43
N ALA A 301 13.28 -21.40 10.33
CA ALA A 301 12.02 -22.12 10.12
C ALA A 301 11.87 -22.66 8.69
N GLY A 302 12.79 -22.31 7.77
CA GLY A 302 12.75 -22.71 6.38
C GLY A 302 11.70 -21.98 5.56
N CYS A 303 11.38 -20.75 5.92
CA CYS A 303 10.38 -19.95 5.22
C CYS A 303 10.83 -19.57 3.80
N PHE A 304 12.13 -19.45 3.56
CA PHE A 304 12.70 -18.99 2.31
C PHE A 304 13.19 -20.13 1.42
N PRO A 305 13.47 -19.88 0.13
CA PRO A 305 14.10 -20.85 -0.76
C PRO A 305 15.47 -21.32 -0.23
N ALA A 306 15.98 -22.44 -0.72
CA ALA A 306 17.25 -23.02 -0.27
C ALA A 306 18.45 -22.07 -0.51
N ASN A 307 18.41 -21.25 -1.55
CA ASN A 307 19.40 -20.20 -1.83
C ASN A 307 18.71 -18.82 -1.84
N PRO A 308 18.37 -18.25 -0.68
CA PRO A 308 17.59 -17.01 -0.60
C PRO A 308 18.33 -15.82 -1.21
N THR A 309 19.65 -15.75 -1.09
CA THR A 309 20.46 -14.64 -1.61
C THR A 309 20.71 -14.70 -3.12
N GLY A 310 20.50 -15.86 -3.76
CA GLY A 310 20.56 -16.05 -5.21
C GLY A 310 19.18 -16.09 -5.88
N TYR A 311 18.11 -16.10 -5.11
CA TYR A 311 16.74 -16.22 -5.59
C TYR A 311 16.20 -14.84 -5.98
N ASN A 312 15.95 -14.62 -7.26
CA ASN A 312 15.65 -13.31 -7.82
C ASN A 312 14.18 -13.13 -8.24
N ASP A 313 13.82 -11.94 -8.70
CA ASP A 313 12.47 -11.58 -9.14
C ASP A 313 12.08 -12.11 -10.54
N THR A 314 12.91 -12.91 -11.17
CA THR A 314 12.53 -13.75 -12.31
C THR A 314 12.07 -15.14 -11.85
N VAL A 315 12.79 -15.73 -10.89
CA VAL A 315 12.49 -17.07 -10.38
C VAL A 315 11.31 -17.07 -9.41
N ALA A 316 11.23 -16.07 -8.53
CA ALA A 316 10.17 -15.99 -7.51
C ALA A 316 8.74 -16.02 -8.08
N PRO A 317 8.37 -15.16 -9.05
CA PRO A 317 7.04 -15.22 -9.65
C PRO A 317 6.81 -16.49 -10.46
N ALA A 318 7.84 -17.09 -11.06
CA ALA A 318 7.72 -18.34 -11.81
C ALA A 318 7.41 -19.53 -10.90
N ASP A 319 8.09 -19.66 -9.76
CA ASP A 319 7.82 -20.72 -8.80
C ASP A 319 6.44 -20.54 -8.12
N PHE A 320 6.01 -19.30 -7.89
CA PHE A 320 4.66 -19.03 -7.40
C PHE A 320 3.60 -19.37 -8.48
N ALA A 321 3.81 -18.94 -9.72
CA ALA A 321 2.90 -19.18 -10.84
C ALA A 321 2.76 -20.68 -11.18
N SER A 322 3.82 -21.47 -10.98
CA SER A 322 3.79 -22.93 -11.19
C SER A 322 3.22 -23.71 -10.00
N GLY A 323 2.91 -23.03 -8.87
CA GLY A 323 2.43 -23.67 -7.66
C GLY A 323 3.51 -24.35 -6.81
N LYS A 324 4.80 -24.19 -7.12
CA LYS A 324 5.90 -24.68 -6.27
C LYS A 324 6.04 -23.86 -4.98
N ALA A 325 5.67 -22.59 -5.01
CA ALA A 325 5.68 -21.71 -3.85
C ALA A 325 4.26 -21.38 -3.41
N ALA A 326 4.05 -21.31 -2.09
CA ALA A 326 2.75 -21.07 -1.50
C ALA A 326 2.40 -19.58 -1.40
N ILE A 327 3.40 -18.74 -1.09
CA ILE A 327 3.27 -17.29 -0.88
C ILE A 327 4.33 -16.57 -1.69
N TYR A 328 3.94 -15.46 -2.34
CA TYR A 328 4.85 -14.57 -3.05
C TYR A 328 4.84 -13.19 -2.36
N PRO A 329 5.92 -12.82 -1.63
CA PRO A 329 6.03 -11.54 -0.96
C PRO A 329 6.34 -10.44 -1.97
N THR A 330 5.28 -9.87 -2.50
CA THR A 330 5.29 -8.82 -3.53
C THR A 330 4.26 -7.73 -3.18
N GLY A 331 3.49 -7.29 -4.14
CA GLY A 331 2.35 -6.41 -4.02
C GLY A 331 1.39 -6.64 -5.17
N THR A 332 0.35 -5.85 -5.27
CA THR A 332 -0.61 -5.94 -6.38
C THR A 332 0.06 -5.86 -7.74
N PHE A 333 1.19 -5.15 -7.85
CA PHE A 333 1.99 -5.05 -9.07
C PHE A 333 2.55 -6.40 -9.57
N GLY A 334 2.69 -7.39 -8.69
CA GLY A 334 3.16 -8.74 -9.07
C GLY A 334 2.11 -9.60 -9.74
N MET A 335 0.81 -9.27 -9.60
CA MET A 335 -0.28 -10.10 -10.13
C MET A 335 -0.22 -10.26 -11.65
N SER A 336 0.00 -9.18 -12.38
CA SER A 336 0.09 -9.22 -13.84
C SER A 336 1.28 -10.04 -14.34
N THR A 337 2.40 -10.05 -13.62
CA THR A 337 3.56 -10.89 -13.93
C THR A 337 3.22 -12.37 -13.76
N VAL A 338 2.56 -12.72 -12.65
CA VAL A 338 2.15 -14.09 -12.37
C VAL A 338 1.15 -14.60 -13.41
N THR A 339 0.14 -13.81 -13.79
CA THR A 339 -0.86 -14.21 -14.79
C THR A 339 -0.30 -14.27 -16.22
N LYS A 340 0.72 -13.46 -16.54
CA LYS A 340 1.47 -13.60 -17.82
C LYS A 340 2.26 -14.91 -17.87
N LEU A 341 2.88 -15.33 -16.77
CA LEU A 341 3.60 -16.59 -16.67
C LEU A 341 2.67 -17.80 -16.67
N ASN A 342 1.53 -17.70 -16.00
CA ASN A 342 0.52 -18.75 -15.95
C ASN A 342 -0.89 -18.15 -15.87
N PRO A 343 -1.61 -18.06 -17.00
CA PRO A 343 -2.97 -17.49 -17.02
C PRO A 343 -3.96 -18.21 -16.10
N SER A 344 -3.73 -19.49 -15.76
CA SER A 344 -4.60 -20.24 -14.86
C SER A 344 -4.55 -19.74 -13.40
N MET A 345 -3.58 -18.89 -13.06
CA MET A 345 -3.48 -18.26 -11.74
C MET A 345 -4.47 -17.11 -11.54
N SER A 346 -5.07 -16.60 -12.60
CA SER A 346 -6.11 -15.58 -12.49
C SER A 346 -7.28 -16.10 -11.64
N GLY A 347 -7.71 -15.30 -10.68
CA GLY A 347 -8.75 -15.64 -9.69
C GLY A 347 -8.27 -16.50 -8.51
N LYS A 348 -7.05 -17.03 -8.54
CA LYS A 348 -6.49 -17.88 -7.47
C LYS A 348 -5.58 -17.11 -6.51
N MET A 349 -5.19 -15.90 -6.85
CA MET A 349 -4.37 -15.06 -6.00
C MET A 349 -5.23 -14.28 -5.01
N LYS A 350 -4.82 -14.30 -3.75
CA LYS A 350 -5.38 -13.45 -2.69
C LYS A 350 -4.26 -12.80 -1.90
N MET A 351 -4.54 -11.67 -1.27
CA MET A 351 -3.58 -11.01 -0.39
C MET A 351 -3.72 -11.46 1.06
N MET A 352 -2.59 -11.51 1.75
CA MET A 352 -2.54 -11.71 3.18
C MET A 352 -1.74 -10.59 3.87
N SER A 353 -1.99 -10.41 5.16
CA SER A 353 -1.12 -9.60 6.02
C SER A 353 -0.04 -10.50 6.60
N LEU A 354 1.23 -10.18 6.38
CA LEU A 354 2.32 -10.83 7.12
C LEU A 354 2.44 -10.16 8.48
N ILE A 355 1.83 -10.75 9.49
CA ILE A 355 1.84 -10.26 10.86
C ILE A 355 3.08 -10.81 11.59
N THR A 356 3.89 -9.90 12.13
CA THR A 356 5.18 -10.19 12.77
C THR A 356 5.13 -10.08 14.31
N THR A 357 3.94 -10.26 14.87
CA THR A 357 3.68 -10.27 16.32
C THR A 357 2.59 -11.27 16.68
N ASP A 358 2.64 -11.82 17.88
CA ASP A 358 1.57 -12.65 18.45
C ASP A 358 0.55 -11.80 19.22
N ALA A 359 0.89 -10.55 19.54
CA ALA A 359 -0.04 -9.58 20.10
C ALA A 359 -0.99 -9.05 19.01
N LYS A 360 -2.04 -8.33 19.43
CA LYS A 360 -2.95 -7.66 18.50
C LYS A 360 -2.17 -6.67 17.62
N PRO A 361 -2.16 -6.85 16.29
CA PRO A 361 -1.39 -5.98 15.41
C PRO A 361 -1.98 -4.58 15.37
N LEU A 362 -1.10 -3.57 15.36
CA LEU A 362 -1.49 -2.18 15.17
C LEU A 362 -1.97 -1.93 13.74
N TYR A 363 -1.24 -2.45 12.75
CA TYR A 363 -1.56 -2.37 11.32
C TYR A 363 -1.74 -3.77 10.74
N GLN A 364 -2.60 -3.90 9.75
CA GLN A 364 -2.93 -5.18 9.10
C GLN A 364 -2.76 -5.15 7.59
N GLY A 365 -2.16 -4.09 7.06
CA GLY A 365 -1.89 -3.94 5.65
C GLY A 365 -1.01 -2.74 5.37
N ILE A 366 -0.42 -2.75 4.18
CA ILE A 366 0.54 -1.74 3.72
C ILE A 366 0.08 -1.24 2.37
N THR A 367 -0.13 0.07 2.28
CA THR A 367 -0.40 0.74 1.00
C THR A 367 0.83 1.51 0.54
N ASN A 368 1.01 1.60 -0.76
CA ASN A 368 2.07 2.37 -1.39
C ASN A 368 1.46 3.23 -2.50
N ASN A 369 1.03 4.42 -2.14
CA ASN A 369 0.61 5.40 -3.13
C ASN A 369 1.86 5.95 -3.81
N THR A 370 2.05 5.58 -5.06
CA THR A 370 3.28 5.80 -5.84
C THR A 370 2.95 6.06 -7.31
N PHE A 371 3.94 5.97 -8.20
CA PHE A 371 3.79 6.35 -9.59
C PHE A 371 3.23 7.77 -9.68
N ILE A 372 3.98 8.70 -9.06
CA ILE A 372 3.53 10.08 -8.85
C ILE A 372 3.69 10.82 -10.16
N LEU A 373 2.58 11.04 -10.85
CA LEU A 373 2.53 11.86 -12.05
C LEU A 373 2.81 13.32 -11.69
N SER A 374 3.80 13.93 -12.33
CA SER A 374 4.20 15.31 -12.08
C SER A 374 4.40 16.05 -13.38
N VAL A 375 4.09 17.36 -13.36
CA VAL A 375 4.32 18.26 -14.48
C VAL A 375 5.67 18.96 -14.29
N ASN A 376 6.47 18.99 -15.36
CA ASN A 376 7.78 19.62 -15.33
C ASN A 376 7.64 21.16 -15.31
N ALA A 377 8.04 21.77 -14.19
CA ALA A 377 8.00 23.23 -14.02
C ALA A 377 8.89 24.00 -15.02
N LYS A 378 9.91 23.32 -15.60
CA LYS A 378 10.83 23.93 -16.59
C LYS A 378 10.35 23.80 -18.03
N SER A 379 9.28 23.05 -18.29
CA SER A 379 8.65 22.99 -19.60
C SER A 379 7.91 24.28 -19.95
N SER A 380 7.63 24.50 -21.24
CA SER A 380 6.85 25.66 -21.66
C SER A 380 5.45 25.65 -21.02
N SER A 381 4.83 26.83 -20.86
CA SER A 381 3.46 26.93 -20.35
C SER A 381 2.46 26.14 -21.20
N THR A 382 2.68 26.04 -22.52
CA THR A 382 1.91 25.21 -23.44
C THR A 382 2.06 23.72 -23.10
N ASP A 383 3.29 23.24 -22.95
CA ASP A 383 3.58 21.83 -22.65
C ASP A 383 3.05 21.43 -21.25
N GLN A 384 3.18 22.34 -20.26
CA GLN A 384 2.59 22.12 -18.91
C GLN A 384 1.06 21.99 -18.96
N LYS A 385 0.38 22.81 -19.77
CA LYS A 385 -1.09 22.70 -19.94
C LYS A 385 -1.50 21.40 -20.61
N ILE A 386 -0.75 20.92 -21.61
CA ILE A 386 -1.01 19.61 -22.23
C ILE A 386 -0.81 18.51 -21.22
N ALA A 387 0.28 18.53 -20.44
CA ALA A 387 0.56 17.55 -19.40
C ALA A 387 -0.54 17.50 -18.33
N ALA A 388 -0.96 18.65 -17.80
CA ALA A 388 -2.04 18.74 -16.82
C ALA A 388 -3.39 18.28 -17.39
N SER A 389 -3.68 18.58 -18.67
CA SER A 389 -4.89 18.09 -19.35
C SER A 389 -4.89 16.58 -19.51
N PHE A 390 -3.76 15.97 -19.88
CA PHE A 390 -3.65 14.52 -19.98
C PHE A 390 -3.73 13.84 -18.60
N MET A 391 -3.13 14.42 -17.56
CA MET A 391 -3.33 13.95 -16.18
C MET A 391 -4.80 13.99 -15.76
N SER A 392 -5.52 15.06 -16.11
CA SER A 392 -6.96 15.15 -15.87
C SER A 392 -7.76 14.09 -16.63
N PHE A 393 -7.32 13.74 -17.84
CA PHE A 393 -7.93 12.67 -18.63
C PHE A 393 -7.68 11.28 -18.02
N LEU A 394 -6.45 11.02 -17.57
CA LEU A 394 -6.12 9.81 -16.80
C LEU A 394 -6.94 9.68 -15.51
N ALA A 395 -7.27 10.81 -14.86
CA ALA A 395 -8.06 10.84 -13.64
C ALA A 395 -9.58 10.74 -13.86
N GLN A 396 -10.06 10.54 -15.08
CA GLN A 396 -11.45 10.17 -15.33
C GLN A 396 -11.68 8.71 -14.95
N ALA A 397 -12.80 8.40 -14.32
CA ALA A 397 -13.08 7.06 -13.81
C ALA A 397 -12.95 5.96 -14.88
N GLU A 398 -13.44 6.22 -16.09
CA GLU A 398 -13.37 5.28 -17.22
C GLU A 398 -11.94 4.98 -17.68
N ASN A 399 -11.07 6.00 -17.74
CA ASN A 399 -9.68 5.84 -18.15
C ASN A 399 -8.84 5.23 -17.03
N ALA A 400 -9.10 5.63 -15.79
CA ALA A 400 -8.49 5.03 -14.61
C ALA A 400 -8.88 3.55 -14.46
N GLN A 401 -10.13 3.19 -14.79
CA GLN A 401 -10.58 1.80 -14.82
C GLN A 401 -9.91 1.02 -15.94
N ALA A 402 -9.82 1.58 -17.15
CA ALA A 402 -9.12 0.93 -18.26
C ALA A 402 -7.65 0.63 -17.89
N TYR A 403 -6.99 1.60 -17.22
CA TYR A 403 -5.65 1.40 -16.71
C TYR A 403 -5.62 0.31 -15.63
N ALA A 404 -6.46 0.41 -14.61
CA ALA A 404 -6.48 -0.52 -13.48
C ALA A 404 -6.71 -1.97 -13.91
N VAL A 405 -7.73 -2.19 -14.74
CA VAL A 405 -8.09 -3.51 -15.25
C VAL A 405 -7.00 -4.07 -16.17
N GLY A 406 -6.48 -3.25 -17.09
CA GLY A 406 -5.48 -3.68 -18.07
C GLY A 406 -4.09 -3.95 -17.48
N THR A 407 -3.77 -3.35 -16.32
CA THR A 407 -2.48 -3.49 -15.66
C THR A 407 -2.53 -4.29 -14.36
N SER A 408 -3.72 -4.68 -13.90
CA SER A 408 -3.95 -5.28 -12.58
C SER A 408 -3.43 -4.40 -11.44
N GLN A 409 -3.62 -3.08 -11.55
CA GLN A 409 -3.18 -2.11 -10.54
C GLN A 409 -4.38 -1.39 -9.94
N HIS A 410 -4.41 -1.28 -8.60
CA HIS A 410 -5.32 -0.33 -7.98
C HIS A 410 -4.82 1.10 -8.22
N VAL A 411 -5.76 2.02 -8.35
CA VAL A 411 -5.47 3.45 -8.59
C VAL A 411 -6.04 4.31 -7.47
N SER A 412 -5.50 5.51 -7.32
CA SER A 412 -5.97 6.49 -6.35
C SER A 412 -7.21 7.27 -6.80
N ILE A 413 -7.77 6.90 -7.94
CA ILE A 413 -8.92 7.59 -8.53
C ILE A 413 -10.22 7.01 -7.96
N ILE A 414 -11.14 7.89 -7.58
CA ILE A 414 -12.47 7.50 -7.08
C ILE A 414 -13.35 6.95 -8.21
N ASN A 415 -14.39 6.19 -7.85
CA ASN A 415 -15.40 5.65 -8.78
C ASN A 415 -14.84 4.67 -9.82
N VAL A 416 -13.71 4.04 -9.57
CA VAL A 416 -13.14 2.98 -10.41
C VAL A 416 -13.79 1.65 -10.09
N ASP A 417 -14.18 0.90 -11.13
CA ASP A 417 -14.74 -0.43 -11.02
C ASP A 417 -13.69 -1.50 -11.31
N TYR A 418 -13.46 -2.38 -10.36
CA TYR A 418 -12.49 -3.49 -10.46
C TYR A 418 -13.14 -4.83 -10.83
N ALA A 419 -14.46 -4.89 -11.00
CA ALA A 419 -15.19 -6.16 -11.21
C ALA A 419 -14.75 -6.92 -12.47
N ALA A 420 -14.25 -6.22 -13.49
CA ALA A 420 -13.73 -6.84 -14.71
C ALA A 420 -12.34 -7.51 -14.54
N ASN A 421 -11.70 -7.36 -13.37
CA ASN A 421 -10.43 -8.01 -13.04
C ASN A 421 -10.57 -8.75 -11.70
N VAL A 422 -10.72 -10.07 -11.78
CA VAL A 422 -10.97 -10.92 -10.60
C VAL A 422 -9.82 -10.87 -9.59
N ASP A 423 -8.59 -10.64 -10.02
CA ASP A 423 -7.43 -10.56 -9.13
C ASP A 423 -7.46 -9.25 -8.32
N LEU A 424 -7.82 -8.12 -8.96
CA LEU A 424 -8.05 -6.86 -8.25
C LEU A 424 -9.21 -6.99 -7.25
N LEU A 425 -10.30 -7.65 -7.66
CA LEU A 425 -11.44 -7.89 -6.78
C LEU A 425 -11.04 -8.74 -5.57
N ASN A 426 -10.31 -9.84 -5.77
CA ASN A 426 -9.85 -10.74 -4.71
C ASN A 426 -8.86 -10.07 -3.75
N THR A 427 -8.13 -9.07 -4.18
CA THR A 427 -7.16 -8.33 -3.35
C THR A 427 -7.77 -7.09 -2.69
N SER A 428 -9.00 -6.70 -3.07
CA SER A 428 -9.68 -5.55 -2.47
C SER A 428 -10.04 -5.72 -0.99
N ASP A 429 -10.08 -6.95 -0.47
CA ASP A 429 -10.32 -7.23 0.96
C ASP A 429 -9.30 -6.55 1.88
N ILE A 430 -8.08 -6.31 1.40
CA ILE A 430 -7.05 -5.60 2.17
C ILE A 430 -7.45 -4.14 2.44
N MET A 431 -8.27 -3.53 1.58
CA MET A 431 -8.69 -2.13 1.70
C MET A 431 -9.53 -1.87 2.95
N GLY A 432 -10.23 -2.88 3.46
CA GLY A 432 -11.02 -2.79 4.70
C GLY A 432 -10.19 -2.91 5.99
N LYS A 433 -8.88 -3.12 5.88
CA LYS A 433 -7.98 -3.28 7.04
C LYS A 433 -7.36 -1.95 7.45
N LYS A 434 -6.86 -1.88 8.70
CA LYS A 434 -6.06 -0.74 9.14
C LYS A 434 -4.73 -0.75 8.37
N LEU A 435 -4.58 0.20 7.47
CA LEU A 435 -3.44 0.31 6.57
C LEU A 435 -2.41 1.31 7.09
N LEU A 436 -1.14 1.07 6.74
CA LEU A 436 -0.04 1.99 6.91
C LEU A 436 0.61 2.24 5.55
N LEU A 437 1.06 3.45 5.29
CA LEU A 437 1.92 3.72 4.12
C LEU A 437 3.21 2.92 4.24
N ALA A 438 3.72 2.38 3.11
CA ALA A 438 4.89 1.53 3.06
C ALA A 438 6.07 2.06 3.90
N PRO A 439 6.37 1.47 5.08
CA PRO A 439 7.26 2.10 6.07
C PRO A 439 8.72 2.18 5.63
N ARG A 440 9.18 1.31 4.73
CA ARG A 440 10.57 1.39 4.20
C ARG A 440 10.87 2.73 3.52
N PHE A 441 9.85 3.40 3.01
CA PHE A 441 10.00 4.71 2.36
C PHE A 441 10.07 5.88 3.34
N LEU A 442 9.98 5.61 4.65
CA LEU A 442 10.34 6.58 5.68
C LEU A 442 11.86 6.79 5.75
N PHE A 443 12.67 5.80 5.28
CA PHE A 443 14.12 5.99 5.08
C PHE A 443 14.32 6.86 3.82
N ASN A 444 14.73 8.10 4.02
CA ASN A 444 14.97 9.08 2.93
C ASN A 444 16.36 8.93 2.34
N ASN A 445 17.35 8.56 3.13
CA ASN A 445 18.72 8.33 2.68
C ASN A 445 18.86 6.94 2.08
N VAL A 446 18.49 6.84 0.78
CA VAL A 446 18.37 5.55 0.09
C VAL A 446 19.72 4.84 -0.01
N ASN A 447 20.76 5.55 -0.46
CA ASN A 447 22.05 4.92 -0.79
C ASN A 447 22.87 4.62 0.46
N ASN A 448 22.91 5.54 1.42
CA ASN A 448 23.80 5.42 2.56
C ASN A 448 23.16 4.71 3.76
N VAL A 449 21.82 4.58 3.79
CA VAL A 449 21.11 3.97 4.92
C VAL A 449 20.23 2.80 4.48
N ARG A 450 19.20 3.06 3.65
CA ARG A 450 18.22 2.03 3.32
C ARG A 450 18.84 0.84 2.57
N ASN A 451 19.65 1.10 1.56
CA ASN A 451 20.25 0.03 0.77
C ASN A 451 21.19 -0.86 1.62
N PRO A 452 22.16 -0.33 2.38
CA PRO A 452 22.98 -1.16 3.27
C PRO A 452 22.17 -1.94 4.31
N LEU A 453 21.12 -1.34 4.87
CA LEU A 453 20.21 -1.98 5.81
C LEU A 453 19.45 -3.17 5.18
N GLU A 454 18.94 -3.00 3.96
CA GLU A 454 18.24 -4.08 3.25
C GLU A 454 19.22 -5.21 2.88
N ASP A 455 20.45 -4.88 2.48
CA ASP A 455 21.52 -5.87 2.20
C ASP A 455 21.89 -6.69 3.45
N ALA A 456 21.94 -6.04 4.61
CA ALA A 456 22.20 -6.72 5.89
C ALA A 456 21.11 -7.77 6.19
N LEU A 457 19.84 -7.40 6.03
CA LEU A 457 18.72 -8.34 6.24
C LEU A 457 18.73 -9.49 5.23
N ILE A 458 19.09 -9.21 3.98
CA ILE A 458 19.28 -10.26 2.95
C ILE A 458 20.40 -11.22 3.37
N ALA A 459 21.55 -10.70 3.81
CA ALA A 459 22.68 -11.54 4.25
C ALA A 459 22.29 -12.44 5.44
N ILE A 460 21.51 -11.92 6.39
CA ILE A 460 21.00 -12.68 7.54
C ILE A 460 20.13 -13.87 7.11
N THR A 461 19.30 -13.70 6.06
CA THR A 461 18.52 -14.84 5.53
C THR A 461 19.39 -15.90 4.87
N GLY A 462 20.58 -15.52 4.39
CA GLY A 462 21.60 -16.43 3.87
C GLY A 462 22.47 -17.09 4.94
N GLY A 463 22.21 -16.82 6.22
CA GLY A 463 22.93 -17.45 7.35
C GLY A 463 23.99 -16.58 8.02
N ALA A 464 24.10 -15.30 7.63
CA ALA A 464 25.05 -14.38 8.30
C ALA A 464 24.67 -14.15 9.76
N ASP A 465 25.67 -13.97 10.64
CA ASP A 465 25.47 -13.65 12.04
C ASP A 465 24.80 -12.29 12.21
N VAL A 466 23.74 -12.22 13.00
CA VAL A 466 22.92 -11.02 13.17
C VAL A 466 23.73 -9.88 13.75
N THR A 467 24.41 -10.09 14.89
CA THR A 467 25.12 -9.03 15.62
C THR A 467 26.26 -8.49 14.79
N LYS A 468 27.08 -9.38 14.22
CA LYS A 468 28.19 -8.99 13.36
C LYS A 468 27.72 -8.20 12.15
N THR A 469 26.69 -8.69 11.45
CA THR A 469 26.15 -8.05 10.24
C THR A 469 25.62 -6.66 10.55
N LEU A 470 24.82 -6.49 11.62
CA LEU A 470 24.30 -5.19 12.00
C LEU A 470 25.40 -4.22 12.45
N THR A 471 26.44 -4.72 13.15
CA THR A 471 27.61 -3.91 13.57
C THR A 471 28.37 -3.39 12.35
N ASP A 472 28.70 -4.25 11.41
CA ASP A 472 29.47 -3.88 10.23
C ASP A 472 28.67 -2.93 9.32
N THR A 473 27.36 -3.19 9.15
CA THR A 473 26.47 -2.32 8.38
C THR A 473 26.31 -0.95 9.04
N SER A 474 26.22 -0.88 10.38
CA SER A 474 26.15 0.40 11.10
C SER A 474 27.40 1.25 10.87
N LYS A 475 28.59 0.63 10.79
CA LYS A 475 29.83 1.34 10.42
C LYS A 475 29.76 1.89 9.00
N THR A 476 29.31 1.08 8.05
CA THR A 476 29.12 1.50 6.65
C THR A 476 28.15 2.68 6.53
N ILE A 477 27.02 2.64 7.24
CA ILE A 477 26.05 3.73 7.28
C ILE A 477 26.69 5.00 7.84
N LYS A 478 27.42 4.92 8.97
CA LYS A 478 28.09 6.08 9.55
C LYS A 478 29.12 6.71 8.61
N GLN A 479 29.89 5.90 7.90
CA GLN A 479 30.84 6.37 6.89
C GLN A 479 30.12 7.08 5.74
N GLY A 480 29.05 6.49 5.20
CA GLY A 480 28.26 7.11 4.12
C GLY A 480 27.53 8.39 4.53
N LEU A 481 27.20 8.57 5.80
CA LEU A 481 26.57 9.80 6.31
C LEU A 481 27.59 10.91 6.58
N SER A 482 28.88 10.59 6.72
CA SER A 482 29.95 11.54 7.00
C SER A 482 30.67 12.02 5.73
N SER A 483 30.43 11.36 4.59
CA SER A 483 30.94 11.70 3.25
C SER A 483 30.00 12.66 2.52
#